data_ce4aa6c2cd8369d576439b90dd2397d6
#
_entry.id   ce4aa6c2cd8369d576439b90dd2397d6
#
_cell.length_a   1.000
_cell.length_b   1.000
_cell.length_c   1.000
_cell.angle_alpha   90.00
_cell.angle_beta   90.00
_cell.angle_gamma   90.00
#
_symmetry.space_group_name_H-M   'P 1'
#
loop_
_entity.id
_entity.type
_entity.pdbx_description
1 polymer ?
#
loop_
_entity_poly.entity_id
_entity_poly.type
_entity_poly.pdbx_seq_one_letter_code
_entity_poly.pdbx_strand_id
1 'polypeptide(L)'
;MSTWTKRFHLATTIGGGFTGLAVGLATLLSNWPQLKVLAVVLVLAYCLLCVWSISVGFRIAENSNVGSELRFFYLIQIPYFATPALSFHAGFGVMLYIGTLSTGRNIQGQLGADWNTSLFHGDGWLFAINVVPILVLWLMRRSNKSLERTREG
;
A
#
# COMPACT_ATOMS: atom_id res chain seq x y z
N MET A 1 -5.65 21.16 2.40
CA MET A 1 -5.34 20.14 1.36
C MET A 1 -6.07 20.52 0.09
N SER A 2 -5.43 20.46 -1.11
CA SER A 2 -6.13 20.78 -2.37
C SER A 2 -7.19 19.73 -2.68
N THR A 3 -8.21 20.10 -3.45
CA THR A 3 -9.30 19.16 -3.86
C THR A 3 -8.75 17.94 -4.62
N TRP A 4 -7.75 18.14 -5.47
CA TRP A 4 -7.11 17.06 -6.20
C TRP A 4 -6.34 16.10 -5.29
N THR A 5 -5.58 16.63 -4.33
CA THR A 5 -4.86 15.83 -3.35
C THR A 5 -5.84 14.99 -2.51
N LYS A 6 -6.96 15.61 -2.07
CA LYS A 6 -8.00 14.88 -1.34
C LYS A 6 -8.59 13.73 -2.17
N ARG A 7 -8.96 13.99 -3.43
CA ARG A 7 -9.49 12.95 -4.35
C ARG A 7 -8.50 11.83 -4.58
N PHE A 8 -7.22 12.15 -4.76
CA PHE A 8 -6.17 11.15 -4.93
C PHE A 8 -6.07 10.23 -3.69
N HIS A 9 -6.03 10.82 -2.48
CA HIS A 9 -5.99 10.02 -1.26
C HIS A 9 -7.25 9.16 -1.08
N LEU A 10 -8.43 9.68 -1.39
CA LEU A 10 -9.67 8.90 -1.35
C LEU A 10 -9.66 7.73 -2.34
N ALA A 11 -9.22 7.97 -3.57
CA ALA A 11 -9.10 6.92 -4.57
C ALA A 11 -8.12 5.82 -4.16
N THR A 12 -6.96 6.19 -3.60
CA THR A 12 -5.94 5.21 -3.17
C THR A 12 -6.34 4.47 -1.90
N THR A 13 -6.92 5.14 -0.91
CA THR A 13 -7.29 4.51 0.36
C THR A 13 -8.59 3.72 0.26
N ILE A 14 -9.67 4.33 -0.23
CA ILE A 14 -10.98 3.66 -0.36
C ILE A 14 -10.95 2.70 -1.55
N GLY A 15 -10.62 3.20 -2.74
CA GLY A 15 -10.61 2.37 -3.96
C GLY A 15 -9.60 1.22 -3.87
N GLY A 16 -8.36 1.50 -3.45
CA GLY A 16 -7.33 0.49 -3.20
C GLY A 16 -7.74 -0.50 -2.11
N GLY A 17 -8.33 -0.03 -1.02
CA GLY A 17 -8.80 -0.88 0.08
C GLY A 17 -9.92 -1.84 -0.35
N PHE A 18 -10.93 -1.37 -1.09
CA PHE A 18 -11.99 -2.26 -1.61
C PHE A 18 -11.45 -3.26 -2.63
N THR A 19 -10.58 -2.83 -3.54
CA THR A 19 -9.93 -3.75 -4.49
C THR A 19 -9.10 -4.80 -3.75
N GLY A 20 -8.35 -4.39 -2.73
CA GLY A 20 -7.57 -5.30 -1.89
C GLY A 20 -8.44 -6.31 -1.14
N LEU A 21 -9.57 -5.87 -0.55
CA LEU A 21 -10.52 -6.78 0.07
C LEU A 21 -11.06 -7.81 -0.93
N ALA A 22 -11.43 -7.38 -2.14
CA ALA A 22 -11.91 -8.29 -3.16
C ALA A 22 -10.85 -9.34 -3.53
N VAL A 23 -9.59 -8.93 -3.69
CA VAL A 23 -8.46 -9.85 -3.95
C VAL A 23 -8.23 -10.80 -2.77
N GLY A 24 -8.21 -10.31 -1.53
CA GLY A 24 -8.03 -11.13 -0.34
C GLY A 24 -9.15 -12.16 -0.16
N LEU A 25 -10.41 -11.76 -0.30
CA LEU A 25 -11.56 -12.66 -0.21
C LEU A 25 -11.56 -13.69 -1.36
N ALA A 26 -11.26 -13.26 -2.59
CA ALA A 26 -11.15 -14.18 -3.73
C ALA A 26 -10.04 -15.21 -3.49
N THR A 27 -8.91 -14.82 -2.92
CA THR A 27 -7.81 -15.72 -2.57
C THR A 27 -8.27 -16.77 -1.54
N LEU A 28 -8.98 -16.35 -0.49
CA LEU A 28 -9.54 -17.27 0.50
C LEU A 28 -10.53 -18.25 -0.11
N LEU A 29 -11.47 -17.75 -0.91
CA LEU A 29 -12.55 -18.58 -1.49
C LEU A 29 -12.03 -19.57 -2.53
N SER A 30 -11.12 -19.10 -3.41
CA SER A 30 -10.63 -19.93 -4.54
C SER A 30 -9.65 -21.01 -4.10
N ASN A 31 -8.92 -20.80 -3.00
CA ASN A 31 -7.89 -21.73 -2.53
C ASN A 31 -8.29 -22.51 -1.27
N TRP A 32 -9.48 -22.28 -0.73
CA TRP A 32 -10.03 -23.07 0.35
C TRP A 32 -10.41 -24.49 -0.15
N PRO A 33 -10.00 -25.58 0.44
CA PRO A 33 -9.33 -25.84 1.71
C PRO A 33 -7.81 -26.08 1.63
N GLN A 34 -7.16 -25.74 0.53
CA GLN A 34 -5.75 -26.02 0.28
C GLN A 34 -4.79 -25.09 1.05
N LEU A 35 -5.32 -23.98 1.59
CA LEU A 35 -4.52 -22.99 2.32
C LEU A 35 -4.04 -23.56 3.66
N LYS A 36 -2.73 -23.46 3.89
CA LYS A 36 -2.16 -23.70 5.21
C LYS A 36 -2.65 -22.62 6.19
N VAL A 37 -2.78 -22.97 7.47
CA VAL A 37 -3.23 -22.04 8.52
C VAL A 37 -2.49 -20.71 8.49
N LEU A 38 -1.17 -20.73 8.30
CA LEU A 38 -0.36 -19.51 8.19
C LEU A 38 -0.79 -18.62 7.01
N ALA A 39 -1.07 -19.20 5.84
CA ALA A 39 -1.54 -18.44 4.68
C ALA A 39 -2.90 -17.79 4.96
N VAL A 40 -3.81 -18.49 5.63
CA VAL A 40 -5.10 -17.93 6.06
C VAL A 40 -4.89 -16.73 6.98
N VAL A 41 -4.02 -16.86 7.99
CA VAL A 41 -3.70 -15.76 8.92
C VAL A 41 -3.14 -14.55 8.18
N LEU A 42 -2.22 -14.75 7.23
CA LEU A 42 -1.64 -13.67 6.44
C LEU A 42 -2.67 -12.97 5.56
N VAL A 43 -3.57 -13.72 4.91
CA VAL A 43 -4.66 -13.13 4.09
C VAL A 43 -5.64 -12.36 4.97
N LEU A 44 -5.98 -12.87 6.14
CA LEU A 44 -6.85 -12.16 7.09
C LEU A 44 -6.19 -10.87 7.59
N ALA A 45 -4.89 -10.89 7.92
CA ALA A 45 -4.15 -9.69 8.28
C ALA A 45 -4.14 -8.65 7.15
N TYR A 46 -3.98 -9.09 5.91
CA TYR A 46 -4.11 -8.23 4.74
C TYR A 46 -5.52 -7.64 4.60
N CYS A 47 -6.58 -8.44 4.76
CA CYS A 47 -7.95 -7.94 4.75
C CYS A 47 -8.20 -6.88 5.85
N LEU A 48 -7.66 -7.07 7.05
CA LEU A 48 -7.71 -6.07 8.12
C LEU A 48 -7.00 -4.78 7.75
N LEU A 49 -5.84 -4.86 7.09
CA LEU A 49 -5.15 -3.70 6.56
C LEU A 49 -5.99 -2.97 5.49
N CYS A 50 -6.71 -3.70 4.64
CA CYS A 50 -7.63 -3.11 3.66
C CYS A 50 -8.80 -2.38 4.33
N VAL A 51 -9.42 -2.98 5.35
CA VAL A 51 -10.49 -2.35 6.14
C VAL A 51 -9.99 -1.08 6.83
N TRP A 52 -8.80 -1.15 7.44
CA TRP A 52 -8.16 0.01 8.03
C TRP A 52 -7.90 1.13 6.99
N SER A 53 -7.42 0.78 5.80
CA SER A 53 -7.22 1.72 4.68
C SER A 53 -8.53 2.43 4.31
N ILE A 54 -9.62 1.69 4.17
CA ILE A 54 -10.96 2.23 3.89
C ILE A 54 -11.39 3.19 5.00
N SER A 55 -11.21 2.81 6.27
CA SER A 55 -11.52 3.63 7.43
C SER A 55 -10.75 4.96 7.42
N VAL A 56 -9.45 4.93 7.11
CA VAL A 56 -8.64 6.16 6.93
C VAL A 56 -9.23 7.02 5.81
N GLY A 57 -9.64 6.41 4.69
CA GLY A 57 -10.28 7.12 3.59
C GLY A 57 -11.57 7.82 3.99
N PHE A 58 -12.47 7.18 4.73
CA PHE A 58 -13.68 7.83 5.23
C PHE A 58 -13.37 9.01 6.15
N ARG A 59 -12.40 8.88 7.06
CA ARG A 59 -11.95 9.97 7.92
C ARG A 59 -11.35 11.15 7.12
N ILE A 60 -10.69 10.89 5.98
CA ILE A 60 -10.26 11.94 5.04
C ILE A 60 -11.49 12.64 4.43
N ALA A 61 -12.52 11.88 4.06
CA ALA A 61 -13.76 12.44 3.50
C ALA A 61 -14.42 13.43 4.49
N GLU A 62 -14.43 13.07 5.78
CA GLU A 62 -14.98 13.87 6.88
C GLU A 62 -14.05 15.03 7.34
N ASN A 63 -12.94 15.27 6.64
CA ASN A 63 -11.93 16.27 6.98
C ASN A 63 -11.28 16.08 8.36
N SER A 64 -11.28 14.86 8.90
CA SER A 64 -10.60 14.51 10.13
C SER A 64 -9.08 14.61 9.98
N ASN A 65 -8.38 14.87 11.08
CA ASN A 65 -6.91 14.90 11.07
C ASN A 65 -6.34 13.48 11.07
N VAL A 66 -6.01 12.99 9.88
CA VAL A 66 -5.46 11.63 9.65
C VAL A 66 -4.02 11.66 9.12
N GLY A 67 -3.28 12.73 9.39
CA GLY A 67 -1.95 12.94 8.81
C GLY A 67 -0.93 11.85 9.15
N SER A 68 -0.97 11.29 10.36
CA SER A 68 -0.09 10.19 10.81
C SER A 68 -0.48 8.86 10.18
N GLU A 69 -1.76 8.53 10.19
CA GLU A 69 -2.27 7.29 9.58
C GLU A 69 -2.01 7.25 8.07
N LEU A 70 -2.22 8.40 7.40
CA LEU A 70 -1.98 8.50 5.98
C LEU A 70 -0.48 8.36 5.64
N ARG A 71 0.41 8.90 6.47
CA ARG A 71 1.86 8.66 6.31
C ARG A 71 2.21 7.20 6.49
N PHE A 72 1.69 6.55 7.52
CA PHE A 72 1.92 5.13 7.75
C PHE A 72 1.37 4.28 6.60
N PHE A 73 0.18 4.60 6.09
CA PHE A 73 -0.41 3.96 4.93
C PHE A 73 0.50 3.99 3.69
N TYR A 74 1.15 5.13 3.41
CA TYR A 74 2.09 5.21 2.30
C TYR A 74 3.44 4.58 2.62
N LEU A 75 3.92 4.64 3.85
CA LEU A 75 5.19 4.04 4.23
C LEU A 75 5.20 2.51 4.05
N ILE A 76 4.11 1.82 4.41
CA ILE A 76 4.01 0.37 4.29
C ILE A 76 4.00 -0.12 2.84
N GLN A 77 3.67 0.75 1.88
CA GLN A 77 3.64 0.45 0.45
C GLN A 77 4.97 0.66 -0.28
N ILE A 78 5.97 1.25 0.39
CA ILE A 78 7.27 1.52 -0.23
C ILE A 78 8.06 0.24 -0.51
N PRO A 79 8.24 -0.67 0.48
CA PRO A 79 9.10 -1.82 0.29
C PRO A 79 8.42 -2.91 -0.54
N TYR A 80 9.16 -3.42 -1.49
CA TYR A 80 8.91 -4.69 -2.14
C TYR A 80 10.17 -5.53 -2.04
N PHE A 81 10.13 -6.58 -1.26
CA PHE A 81 11.27 -7.47 -1.14
C PHE A 81 10.83 -8.94 -1.07
N ALA A 82 11.67 -9.80 -1.60
CA ALA A 82 11.62 -11.22 -1.36
C ALA A 82 13.02 -11.69 -1.03
N THR A 83 13.11 -12.48 0.02
CA THR A 83 14.30 -13.19 0.49
C THR A 83 13.93 -14.66 0.63
N PRO A 84 14.92 -15.59 0.75
CA PRO A 84 14.59 -17.00 0.99
C PRO A 84 13.68 -17.24 2.21
N ALA A 85 13.79 -16.39 3.23
CA ALA A 85 13.01 -16.54 4.47
C ALA A 85 11.66 -15.83 4.44
N LEU A 86 11.56 -14.68 3.78
CA LEU A 86 10.37 -13.82 3.83
C LEU A 86 10.22 -13.02 2.53
N SER A 87 9.02 -13.03 1.97
CA SER A 87 8.62 -12.04 0.97
C SER A 87 7.54 -11.13 1.54
N PHE A 88 7.63 -9.86 1.20
CA PHE A 88 6.64 -8.87 1.56
C PHE A 88 6.47 -7.84 0.45
N HIS A 89 5.20 -7.60 0.13
CA HIS A 89 4.77 -6.54 -0.77
C HIS A 89 3.31 -6.22 -0.48
N ALA A 90 3.00 -4.95 -0.34
CA ALA A 90 1.64 -4.46 -0.24
C ALA A 90 1.52 -3.16 -1.02
N GLY A 91 0.58 -3.07 -1.94
CA GLY A 91 0.33 -1.89 -2.75
C GLY A 91 -1.15 -1.60 -2.92
N PHE A 92 -1.52 -0.33 -2.91
CA PHE A 92 -2.88 0.14 -3.05
C PHE A 92 -2.95 1.36 -3.98
N GLY A 93 -3.85 1.33 -4.94
CA GLY A 93 -4.10 2.41 -5.88
C GLY A 93 -3.12 2.42 -7.06
N VAL A 94 -2.27 3.44 -7.15
CA VAL A 94 -1.26 3.58 -8.21
C VAL A 94 0.09 3.15 -7.68
N MET A 95 0.76 2.24 -8.37
CA MET A 95 2.05 1.71 -7.99
C MET A 95 3.03 1.81 -9.15
N LEU A 96 4.26 2.19 -8.85
CA LEU A 96 5.37 2.21 -9.80
C LEU A 96 6.61 1.65 -9.10
N TYR A 97 6.96 0.43 -9.46
CA TYR A 97 8.09 -0.29 -8.88
C TYR A 97 9.34 -0.10 -9.71
N ILE A 98 10.44 0.19 -9.04
CA ILE A 98 11.78 0.27 -9.63
C ILE A 98 12.70 -0.62 -8.81
N GLY A 99 13.34 -1.60 -9.45
CA GLY A 99 14.26 -2.50 -8.76
C GLY A 99 14.58 -3.77 -9.54
N THR A 100 15.10 -4.75 -8.82
CA THR A 100 15.30 -6.11 -9.33
C THR A 100 14.02 -6.90 -9.08
N LEU A 101 13.30 -7.19 -10.14
CA LEU A 101 12.11 -8.04 -10.14
C LEU A 101 12.45 -9.41 -10.71
N SER A 102 11.52 -10.36 -10.63
CA SER A 102 11.72 -11.74 -11.13
C SER A 102 12.16 -11.83 -12.60
N THR A 103 11.90 -10.80 -13.39
CA THR A 103 12.25 -10.68 -14.81
C THR A 103 13.56 -9.90 -15.06
N GLY A 104 14.32 -9.55 -14.00
CA GLY A 104 15.56 -8.75 -14.08
C GLY A 104 15.38 -7.33 -13.52
N ARG A 105 16.20 -6.37 -13.97
CA ARG A 105 16.06 -4.95 -13.59
C ARG A 105 14.95 -4.34 -14.42
N ASN A 106 13.82 -4.01 -13.80
CA ASN A 106 12.61 -3.55 -14.47
C ASN A 106 11.96 -2.36 -13.78
N ILE A 107 11.18 -1.66 -14.57
CA ILE A 107 10.18 -0.69 -14.11
C ILE A 107 8.82 -1.31 -14.38
N GLN A 108 8.01 -1.46 -13.36
CA GLN A 108 6.67 -2.03 -13.46
C GLN A 108 5.62 -1.07 -12.89
N GLY A 109 4.64 -0.70 -13.71
CA GLY A 109 3.47 0.07 -13.29
C GLY A 109 2.26 -0.84 -13.07
N GLN A 110 1.48 -0.56 -12.03
CA GLN A 110 0.27 -1.32 -11.71
C GLN A 110 -0.81 -0.40 -11.12
N LEU A 111 -2.08 -0.71 -11.39
CA LEU A 111 -3.24 -0.05 -10.82
C LEU A 111 -4.10 -1.05 -10.06
N GLY A 112 -4.64 -0.64 -8.91
CA GLY A 112 -5.53 -1.46 -8.09
C GLY A 112 -4.93 -1.81 -6.74
N ALA A 113 -4.99 -3.07 -6.35
CA ALA A 113 -4.32 -3.58 -5.17
C ALA A 113 -3.46 -4.77 -5.55
N ASP A 114 -2.29 -4.82 -4.96
CA ASP A 114 -1.35 -5.93 -5.11
C ASP A 114 -0.78 -6.30 -3.75
N TRP A 115 -0.69 -7.59 -3.51
CA TRP A 115 -0.19 -8.12 -2.26
C TRP A 115 0.53 -9.44 -2.45
N ASN A 116 1.68 -9.56 -1.84
CA ASN A 116 2.39 -10.80 -1.71
C ASN A 116 3.08 -10.86 -0.35
N THR A 117 2.79 -11.89 0.40
CA THR A 117 3.49 -12.21 1.65
C THR A 117 3.61 -13.71 1.76
N SER A 118 4.83 -14.21 1.85
CA SER A 118 5.10 -15.63 2.06
C SER A 118 6.32 -15.84 2.96
N LEU A 119 6.31 -16.94 3.71
CA LEU A 119 7.47 -17.43 4.44
C LEU A 119 8.09 -18.59 3.67
N PHE A 120 9.43 -18.66 3.68
CA PHE A 120 10.21 -19.68 2.95
C PHE A 120 9.89 -19.70 1.45
N HIS A 121 10.07 -18.54 0.81
CA HIS A 121 9.71 -18.32 -0.60
C HIS A 121 10.61 -19.06 -1.60
N GLY A 122 11.72 -19.67 -1.17
CA GLY A 122 12.67 -20.38 -2.03
C GLY A 122 13.94 -19.57 -2.35
N ASP A 123 14.62 -19.94 -3.41
CA ASP A 123 15.92 -19.38 -3.77
C ASP A 123 15.76 -18.12 -4.62
N GLY A 124 15.94 -16.96 -4.01
CA GLY A 124 15.94 -15.71 -4.77
C GLY A 124 15.88 -14.47 -3.88
N TRP A 125 16.57 -13.44 -4.34
CA TRP A 125 16.56 -12.11 -3.72
C TRP A 125 15.95 -11.13 -4.70
N LEU A 126 14.84 -10.52 -4.29
CA LEU A 126 14.17 -9.46 -5.06
C LEU A 126 14.07 -8.22 -4.20
N PHE A 127 14.42 -7.09 -4.75
CA PHE A 127 14.28 -5.80 -4.10
C PHE A 127 13.74 -4.78 -5.09
N ALA A 128 12.63 -4.15 -4.75
CA ALA A 128 12.11 -3.03 -5.49
C ALA A 128 11.52 -2.00 -4.53
N ILE A 129 11.38 -0.78 -5.02
CA ILE A 129 10.81 0.35 -4.29
C ILE A 129 9.63 0.86 -5.07
N ASN A 130 8.50 1.03 -4.41
CA ASN A 130 7.37 1.76 -4.98
C ASN A 130 7.64 3.26 -4.85
N VAL A 131 7.77 3.94 -5.97
CA VAL A 131 8.15 5.36 -6.02
C VAL A 131 6.95 6.27 -5.73
N VAL A 132 5.73 5.84 -6.05
CA VAL A 132 4.52 6.67 -5.89
C VAL A 132 4.30 7.09 -4.43
N PRO A 133 4.32 6.19 -3.43
CA PRO A 133 4.22 6.57 -2.03
C PRO A 133 5.31 7.56 -1.58
N ILE A 134 6.53 7.42 -2.08
CA ILE A 134 7.64 8.33 -1.75
C ILE A 134 7.33 9.75 -2.25
N LEU A 135 6.88 9.87 -3.50
CA LEU A 135 6.47 11.16 -4.07
C LEU A 135 5.32 11.79 -3.29
N VAL A 136 4.32 10.99 -2.91
CA VAL A 136 3.18 11.46 -2.11
C VAL A 136 3.64 11.96 -0.74
N LEU A 137 4.46 11.21 -0.04
CA LEU A 137 5.02 11.60 1.27
C LEU A 137 5.86 12.88 1.17
N TRP A 138 6.65 13.04 0.11
CA TRP A 138 7.42 14.25 -0.14
C TRP A 138 6.52 15.48 -0.37
N LEU A 139 5.45 15.32 -1.18
CA LEU A 139 4.47 16.39 -1.43
C LEU A 139 3.73 16.79 -0.15
N MET A 140 3.32 15.81 0.67
CA MET A 140 2.69 16.07 1.97
C MET A 140 3.61 16.88 2.90
N ARG A 141 4.90 16.52 2.96
CA ARG A 141 5.88 17.24 3.78
C ARG A 141 6.08 18.68 3.29
N ARG A 142 6.13 18.89 1.97
CA ARG A 142 6.28 20.22 1.37
C ARG A 142 5.08 21.12 1.66
N SER A 143 3.87 20.58 1.57
CA SER A 143 2.63 21.32 1.86
C SER A 143 2.57 21.79 3.32
N ASN A 144 2.96 20.95 4.27
CA ASN A 144 2.97 21.34 5.70
C ASN A 144 3.94 22.50 5.97
N LYS A 145 5.14 22.46 5.40
CA LYS A 145 6.14 23.55 5.57
C LYS A 145 5.67 24.89 5.01
N SER A 146 4.89 24.90 3.93
CA SER A 146 4.36 26.14 3.35
C SER A 146 3.32 26.78 4.27
N LEU A 147 2.49 25.98 4.95
CA LEU A 147 1.49 26.46 5.89
C LEU A 147 2.11 27.05 7.18
N GLU A 148 3.21 26.47 7.66
CA GLU A 148 3.94 27.01 8.82
C GLU A 148 4.51 28.40 8.52
N ARG A 149 5.14 28.59 7.36
CA ARG A 149 5.71 29.91 6.95
C ARG A 149 4.65 31.00 6.80
N THR A 150 3.44 30.66 6.39
CA THR A 150 2.35 31.64 6.24
C THR A 150 1.74 32.04 7.59
N ARG A 151 1.99 31.31 8.67
CA ARG A 151 1.52 31.64 10.01
C ARG A 151 2.51 32.49 10.81
N GLU A 152 3.77 32.52 10.40
CA GLU A 152 4.86 33.26 11.07
C GLU A 152 5.10 34.64 10.48
N GLY A 153 4.52 34.99 9.34
CA GLY A 153 4.61 36.32 8.67
C GLY A 153 3.28 37.06 8.74
#